data_19f3b560e579b7ea5a0ec8e73151789d
#
_entry.id   19f3b560e579b7ea5a0ec8e73151789d
#
_cell.length_a   1.000
_cell.length_b   1.000
_cell.length_c   1.000
_cell.angle_alpha   90.00
_cell.angle_beta   90.00
_cell.angle_gamma   90.00
#
_symmetry.space_group_name_H-M   'P 1'
#
loop_
_entity.id
_entity.type
_entity.pdbx_description
1 polymer ?
#
loop_
_entity_poly.entity_id
_entity_poly.type
_entity_poly.pdbx_seq_one_letter_code
_entity_poly.pdbx_strand_id
1 'polypeptide(L)'
;MKRFVVALTTTLLLSACATTPTQVAAPVAPAAPARSGWGYTGKAKAEMAATFGTTALKPADFRWVSDIPATGPTKIVISLSDQLAWVYRGDRMIAATTISSGKKDHESPIGQFPILAKEVFHRSNRYSNAPMPFMLRLNRWGVALHGGVVPGYPASHGCIRLPMAFAKKLYGYVATGDPVLVEG
;
A
#
# COMPACT_ATOMS: atom_id res chain seq x y z
N MET A 1 56.34 58.89 -42.55
CA MET A 1 56.68 58.19 -41.35
C MET A 1 55.38 57.74 -40.69
N LYS A 2 54.99 56.48 -40.84
CA LYS A 2 53.74 55.92 -40.28
C LYS A 2 54.14 55.07 -39.04
N ARG A 3 53.65 55.49 -37.85
CA ARG A 3 53.87 54.76 -36.59
C ARG A 3 52.78 53.71 -36.47
N PHE A 4 53.18 52.45 -36.40
CA PHE A 4 52.28 51.31 -36.02
C PHE A 4 52.25 51.21 -34.50
N VAL A 5 51.04 51.31 -33.96
CA VAL A 5 50.72 51.01 -32.57
C VAL A 5 50.23 49.55 -32.51
N VAL A 6 51.01 48.69 -31.83
CA VAL A 6 50.62 47.29 -31.58
C VAL A 6 49.85 47.31 -30.28
N ALA A 7 48.56 46.97 -30.32
CA ALA A 7 47.73 46.78 -29.17
C ALA A 7 47.84 45.30 -28.69
N LEU A 8 48.34 45.13 -27.49
CA LEU A 8 48.49 43.80 -26.83
C LEU A 8 47.19 43.53 -26.08
N THR A 9 46.39 42.62 -26.62
CA THR A 9 45.15 42.16 -25.95
C THR A 9 45.47 40.97 -25.03
N THR A 10 45.38 41.24 -23.72
CA THR A 10 45.53 40.24 -22.68
C THR A 10 44.21 39.47 -22.51
N THR A 11 44.17 38.21 -22.92
CA THR A 11 42.99 37.34 -22.71
C THR A 11 43.03 36.76 -21.31
N LEU A 12 42.09 37.17 -20.47
CA LEU A 12 41.88 36.61 -19.12
C LEU A 12 41.04 35.33 -19.22
N LEU A 13 41.66 34.18 -18.97
CA LEU A 13 40.99 32.90 -18.90
C LEU A 13 40.34 32.78 -17.50
N LEU A 14 39.00 32.98 -17.44
CA LEU A 14 38.22 32.60 -16.26
C LEU A 14 38.02 31.06 -16.23
N SER A 15 38.72 30.41 -15.32
CA SER A 15 38.50 28.99 -14.99
C SER A 15 37.20 28.88 -14.15
N ALA A 16 36.10 28.48 -14.78
CA ALA A 16 34.86 28.17 -14.06
C ALA A 16 34.98 26.79 -13.42
N CYS A 17 35.17 26.74 -12.09
CA CYS A 17 34.98 25.52 -11.31
C CYS A 17 33.51 25.10 -11.35
N ALA A 18 33.16 24.14 -12.19
CA ALA A 18 31.87 23.48 -12.17
C ALA A 18 31.77 22.54 -10.95
N THR A 19 31.13 23.01 -9.89
CA THR A 19 30.71 22.13 -8.78
C THR A 19 29.57 21.26 -9.25
N THR A 20 29.83 20.00 -9.55
CA THR A 20 28.80 18.98 -9.82
C THR A 20 27.98 18.78 -8.52
N PRO A 21 26.65 18.93 -8.55
CA PRO A 21 25.85 18.65 -7.37
C PRO A 21 25.93 17.14 -7.08
N THR A 22 26.42 16.79 -5.88
CA THR A 22 26.39 15.42 -5.37
C THR A 22 24.92 15.00 -5.27
N GLN A 23 24.49 14.17 -6.21
CA GLN A 23 23.16 13.57 -6.21
C GLN A 23 23.10 12.60 -5.03
N VAL A 24 22.47 13.05 -3.93
CA VAL A 24 22.18 12.18 -2.78
C VAL A 24 21.24 11.09 -3.30
N ALA A 25 21.76 9.86 -3.37
CA ALA A 25 20.96 8.71 -3.75
C ALA A 25 19.78 8.60 -2.78
N ALA A 26 18.55 8.61 -3.34
CA ALA A 26 17.36 8.36 -2.55
C ALA A 26 17.51 7.00 -1.84
N PRO A 27 17.06 6.86 -0.57
CA PRO A 27 17.15 5.59 0.13
C PRO A 27 16.49 4.50 -0.70
N VAL A 28 17.27 3.48 -1.06
CA VAL A 28 16.78 2.29 -1.75
C VAL A 28 15.77 1.63 -0.82
N ALA A 29 14.49 1.61 -1.22
CA ALA A 29 13.50 0.84 -0.50
C ALA A 29 13.99 -0.61 -0.41
N PRO A 30 13.88 -1.27 0.76
CA PRO A 30 14.29 -2.66 0.90
C PRO A 30 13.63 -3.49 -0.20
N ALA A 31 14.43 -4.28 -0.91
CA ALA A 31 13.96 -5.18 -1.95
C ALA A 31 12.87 -6.07 -1.35
N ALA A 32 11.71 -6.13 -2.01
CA ALA A 32 10.64 -7.03 -1.62
C ALA A 32 11.22 -8.46 -1.54
N PRO A 33 11.04 -9.18 -0.44
CA PRO A 33 11.53 -10.54 -0.32
C PRO A 33 10.89 -11.41 -1.42
N ALA A 34 11.69 -12.30 -1.97
CA ALA A 34 11.29 -13.23 -3.02
C ALA A 34 10.00 -13.98 -2.64
N ARG A 35 9.18 -14.27 -3.65
CA ARG A 35 7.88 -14.95 -3.62
C ARG A 35 7.91 -16.32 -2.91
N SER A 36 8.02 -16.32 -1.61
CA SER A 36 7.63 -17.45 -0.77
C SER A 36 6.46 -16.97 0.05
N GLY A 37 5.30 -17.61 -0.08
CA GLY A 37 4.20 -17.34 0.83
C GLY A 37 4.74 -17.45 2.24
N TRP A 38 4.63 -16.40 3.03
CA TRP A 38 5.18 -16.39 4.40
C TRP A 38 4.38 -17.28 5.34
N GLY A 39 3.37 -18.00 4.82
CA GLY A 39 2.53 -18.92 5.57
C GLY A 39 1.50 -18.24 6.47
N TYR A 40 1.36 -16.91 6.38
CA TYR A 40 0.37 -16.18 7.17
C TYR A 40 -1.06 -16.49 6.75
N THR A 41 -1.32 -16.69 5.45
CA THR A 41 -2.64 -17.05 4.91
C THR A 41 -3.18 -18.35 5.51
N GLY A 42 -2.35 -19.40 5.53
CA GLY A 42 -2.76 -20.70 6.10
C GLY A 42 -3.12 -20.60 7.58
N LYS A 43 -2.29 -19.89 8.36
CA LYS A 43 -2.56 -19.62 9.77
C LYS A 43 -3.82 -18.78 9.94
N ALA A 44 -3.99 -17.71 9.18
CA ALA A 44 -5.16 -16.83 9.25
C ALA A 44 -6.46 -17.55 8.90
N LYS A 45 -6.46 -18.47 7.93
CA LYS A 45 -7.64 -19.31 7.62
C LYS A 45 -8.00 -20.26 8.77
N ALA A 46 -7.03 -20.89 9.39
CA ALA A 46 -7.27 -21.75 10.55
C ALA A 46 -7.83 -20.95 11.75
N GLU A 47 -7.26 -19.77 12.01
CA GLU A 47 -7.75 -18.86 13.05
C GLU A 47 -9.14 -18.29 12.72
N MET A 48 -9.44 -18.03 11.46
CA MET A 48 -10.77 -17.61 11.01
C MET A 48 -11.81 -18.70 11.27
N ALA A 49 -11.47 -19.97 10.99
CA ALA A 49 -12.34 -21.11 11.34
C ALA A 49 -12.61 -21.20 12.83
N ALA A 50 -11.57 -21.03 13.65
CA ALA A 50 -11.70 -21.07 15.11
C ALA A 50 -12.50 -19.87 15.66
N THR A 51 -12.33 -18.67 15.06
CA THR A 51 -12.93 -17.42 15.57
C THR A 51 -14.36 -17.23 15.07
N PHE A 52 -14.65 -17.57 13.82
CA PHE A 52 -15.92 -17.26 13.13
C PHE A 52 -16.68 -18.49 12.65
N GLY A 53 -16.15 -19.71 12.86
CA GLY A 53 -16.78 -20.97 12.43
C GLY A 53 -16.78 -21.18 10.92
N THR A 54 -15.97 -20.44 10.15
CA THR A 54 -15.91 -20.54 8.67
C THR A 54 -14.53 -20.17 8.16
N THR A 55 -14.19 -20.71 6.97
CA THR A 55 -12.98 -20.35 6.22
C THR A 55 -13.28 -19.59 4.94
N ALA A 56 -14.56 -19.32 4.66
CA ALA A 56 -15.00 -18.62 3.46
C ALA A 56 -16.12 -17.61 3.79
N LEU A 57 -16.19 -16.55 3.01
CA LEU A 57 -17.23 -15.52 3.06
C LEU A 57 -17.82 -15.31 1.69
N LYS A 58 -19.09 -14.93 1.62
CA LYS A 58 -19.72 -14.50 0.37
C LYS A 58 -19.16 -13.15 -0.08
N PRO A 59 -19.21 -12.80 -1.37
CA PRO A 59 -18.79 -11.48 -1.86
C PRO A 59 -19.40 -10.34 -1.05
N ALA A 60 -18.59 -9.36 -0.71
CA ALA A 60 -18.91 -8.21 0.14
C ALA A 60 -19.27 -8.53 1.59
N ASP A 61 -19.13 -9.78 2.03
CA ASP A 61 -19.37 -10.19 3.41
C ASP A 61 -18.13 -9.97 4.30
N PHE A 62 -18.39 -9.79 5.60
CA PHE A 62 -17.34 -9.63 6.60
C PHE A 62 -17.81 -10.04 7.99
N ARG A 63 -16.87 -10.27 8.90
CA ARG A 63 -17.10 -10.58 10.32
C ARG A 63 -16.22 -9.69 11.20
N TRP A 64 -16.74 -9.36 12.37
CA TRP A 64 -16.01 -8.73 13.47
C TRP A 64 -16.33 -9.48 14.75
N VAL A 65 -15.33 -9.64 15.63
CA VAL A 65 -15.60 -10.08 17.00
C VAL A 65 -16.35 -8.98 17.75
N SER A 66 -17.13 -9.36 18.77
CA SER A 66 -17.88 -8.41 19.60
C SER A 66 -16.98 -7.67 20.59
N ASP A 67 -15.95 -8.33 21.11
CA ASP A 67 -15.01 -7.85 22.13
C ASP A 67 -13.63 -7.58 21.53
N ILE A 68 -13.47 -6.42 20.93
CA ILE A 68 -12.19 -6.00 20.34
C ILE A 68 -11.28 -5.46 21.44
N PRO A 69 -10.02 -5.94 21.56
CA PRO A 69 -9.07 -5.40 22.53
C PRO A 69 -8.89 -3.89 22.37
N ALA A 70 -8.96 -3.15 23.48
CA ALA A 70 -8.84 -1.69 23.46
C ALA A 70 -7.44 -1.22 23.01
N THR A 71 -6.40 -2.01 23.30
CA THR A 71 -4.99 -1.69 23.01
C THR A 71 -4.32 -2.79 22.20
N GLY A 72 -3.15 -2.50 21.66
CA GLY A 72 -2.30 -3.41 20.88
C GLY A 72 -2.09 -2.94 19.44
N PRO A 73 -0.96 -3.33 18.82
CA PRO A 73 -0.66 -3.02 17.44
C PRO A 73 -1.67 -3.67 16.50
N THR A 74 -2.03 -2.99 15.42
CA THR A 74 -2.90 -3.56 14.39
C THR A 74 -2.06 -4.11 13.26
N LYS A 75 -2.46 -5.25 12.71
CA LYS A 75 -1.86 -5.91 11.54
C LYS A 75 -2.96 -6.40 10.61
N ILE A 76 -2.74 -6.24 9.31
CA ILE A 76 -3.64 -6.76 8.27
C ILE A 76 -2.90 -7.83 7.49
N VAL A 77 -3.54 -8.98 7.28
CA VAL A 77 -3.07 -10.06 6.40
C VAL A 77 -4.04 -10.18 5.23
N ILE A 78 -3.53 -10.28 4.02
CA ILE A 78 -4.34 -10.33 2.78
C ILE A 78 -3.88 -11.51 1.94
N SER A 79 -4.83 -12.34 1.52
CA SER A 79 -4.65 -13.37 0.51
C SER A 79 -5.28 -12.93 -0.80
N LEU A 80 -4.46 -12.74 -1.83
CA LEU A 80 -4.94 -12.41 -3.17
C LEU A 80 -5.58 -13.62 -3.86
N SER A 81 -5.08 -14.83 -3.58
CA SER A 81 -5.64 -16.07 -4.13
C SER A 81 -7.02 -16.40 -3.53
N ASP A 82 -7.20 -16.19 -2.22
CA ASP A 82 -8.47 -16.44 -1.55
C ASP A 82 -9.46 -15.27 -1.64
N GLN A 83 -9.01 -14.09 -2.07
CA GLN A 83 -9.76 -12.83 -2.04
C GLN A 83 -10.31 -12.53 -0.63
N LEU A 84 -9.46 -12.74 0.39
CA LEU A 84 -9.75 -12.53 1.81
C LEU A 84 -8.73 -11.61 2.46
N ALA A 85 -9.17 -10.90 3.49
CA ALA A 85 -8.30 -10.16 4.40
C ALA A 85 -8.71 -10.41 5.85
N TRP A 86 -7.71 -10.43 6.74
CA TRP A 86 -7.87 -10.61 8.18
C TRP A 86 -7.20 -9.47 8.93
N VAL A 87 -7.84 -9.02 10.00
CA VAL A 87 -7.34 -7.95 10.85
C VAL A 87 -7.03 -8.50 12.23
N TYR A 88 -5.88 -8.16 12.74
CA TYR A 88 -5.40 -8.54 14.06
C TYR A 88 -5.22 -7.32 14.95
N ARG A 89 -5.43 -7.50 16.24
CA ARG A 89 -5.05 -6.57 17.32
C ARG A 89 -4.15 -7.33 18.28
N GLY A 90 -2.85 -6.99 18.34
CA GLY A 90 -1.85 -7.88 18.91
C GLY A 90 -1.82 -9.22 18.16
N ASP A 91 -1.92 -10.32 18.89
CA ASP A 91 -1.95 -11.66 18.31
C ASP A 91 -3.36 -12.19 18.05
N ARG A 92 -4.40 -11.44 18.41
CA ARG A 92 -5.79 -11.86 18.28
C ARG A 92 -6.39 -11.41 16.96
N MET A 93 -6.98 -12.32 16.20
CA MET A 93 -7.83 -11.98 15.05
C MET A 93 -9.10 -11.27 15.55
N ILE A 94 -9.38 -10.09 15.00
CA ILE A 94 -10.55 -9.28 15.35
C ILE A 94 -11.55 -9.16 14.22
N ALA A 95 -11.13 -9.39 12.96
CA ALA A 95 -12.03 -9.34 11.82
C ALA A 95 -11.52 -10.18 10.64
N ALA A 96 -12.48 -10.56 9.79
CA ALA A 96 -12.25 -11.14 8.46
C ALA A 96 -13.20 -10.52 7.45
N THR A 97 -12.76 -10.37 6.20
CA THR A 97 -13.56 -9.78 5.11
C THR A 97 -13.16 -10.34 3.75
N THR A 98 -14.09 -10.33 2.81
CA THR A 98 -13.75 -10.48 1.40
C THR A 98 -13.15 -9.20 0.85
N ILE A 99 -12.35 -9.34 -0.22
CA ILE A 99 -11.73 -8.23 -0.93
C ILE A 99 -12.00 -8.31 -2.44
N SER A 100 -11.62 -7.27 -3.17
CA SER A 100 -11.44 -7.33 -4.62
C SER A 100 -10.11 -6.68 -4.98
N SER A 101 -9.13 -7.50 -5.30
CA SER A 101 -7.77 -7.09 -5.66
C SER A 101 -7.67 -6.62 -7.11
N GLY A 102 -6.47 -6.28 -7.55
CA GLY A 102 -6.15 -5.96 -8.93
C GLY A 102 -6.44 -7.12 -9.88
N LYS A 103 -7.09 -6.82 -11.00
CA LYS A 103 -7.36 -7.77 -12.10
C LYS A 103 -6.07 -8.08 -12.86
N LYS A 104 -6.14 -9.05 -13.81
CA LYS A 104 -5.07 -9.34 -14.75
C LYS A 104 -4.53 -8.06 -15.42
N ASP A 105 -3.24 -7.95 -15.57
CA ASP A 105 -2.47 -6.80 -16.09
C ASP A 105 -2.49 -5.54 -15.17
N HIS A 106 -3.10 -5.66 -14.00
CA HIS A 106 -3.18 -4.64 -12.96
C HIS A 106 -3.12 -5.26 -11.56
N GLU A 107 -2.27 -6.27 -11.37
CA GLU A 107 -2.19 -7.06 -10.15
C GLU A 107 -1.86 -6.19 -8.93
N SER A 108 -2.45 -6.54 -7.80
CA SER A 108 -2.05 -5.96 -6.51
C SER A 108 -0.66 -6.48 -6.12
N PRO A 109 0.22 -5.63 -5.57
CA PRO A 109 1.57 -6.04 -5.20
C PRO A 109 1.56 -7.01 -4.03
N ILE A 110 2.39 -8.04 -4.10
CA ILE A 110 2.70 -8.95 -3.00
C ILE A 110 3.85 -8.35 -2.18
N GLY A 111 3.80 -8.45 -0.87
CA GLY A 111 4.84 -7.95 0.00
C GLY A 111 4.32 -7.49 1.37
N GLN A 112 5.22 -6.90 2.15
CA GLN A 112 4.89 -6.22 3.39
C GLN A 112 4.94 -4.71 3.18
N PHE A 113 3.87 -4.03 3.54
CA PHE A 113 3.71 -2.60 3.35
C PHE A 113 3.28 -1.94 4.66
N PRO A 114 3.88 -0.81 5.06
CA PRO A 114 3.28 0.03 6.09
C PRO A 114 2.11 0.82 5.51
N ILE A 115 1.14 1.17 6.33
CA ILE A 115 0.16 2.20 5.97
C ILE A 115 0.87 3.55 5.94
N LEU A 116 1.05 4.15 4.76
CA LEU A 116 1.78 5.42 4.58
C LEU A 116 0.93 6.66 4.84
N ALA A 117 -0.37 6.58 4.55
CA ALA A 117 -1.31 7.68 4.73
C ALA A 117 -2.73 7.14 4.85
N LYS A 118 -3.60 7.94 5.50
CA LYS A 118 -5.03 7.64 5.69
C LYS A 118 -5.84 8.87 5.29
N GLU A 119 -6.85 8.69 4.42
CA GLU A 119 -7.76 9.75 4.01
C GLU A 119 -9.20 9.23 4.00
N VAL A 120 -10.13 9.97 4.62
CA VAL A 120 -11.56 9.60 4.61
C VAL A 120 -12.14 9.75 3.21
N PHE A 121 -11.77 10.84 2.51
CA PHE A 121 -12.19 11.13 1.15
C PHE A 121 -10.95 11.29 0.27
N HIS A 122 -10.67 10.28 -0.53
CA HIS A 122 -9.60 10.31 -1.53
C HIS A 122 -10.17 10.04 -2.91
N ARG A 123 -9.53 10.60 -3.94
CA ARG A 123 -9.85 10.30 -5.34
C ARG A 123 -8.57 9.91 -6.07
N SER A 124 -8.69 8.89 -6.92
CA SER A 124 -7.56 8.43 -7.72
C SER A 124 -7.09 9.51 -8.68
N ASN A 125 -5.80 9.84 -8.62
CA ASN A 125 -5.16 10.73 -9.61
C ASN A 125 -4.70 9.98 -10.88
N ARG A 126 -4.87 8.65 -10.93
CA ARG A 126 -4.45 7.80 -12.06
C ARG A 126 -5.60 7.18 -12.85
N TYR A 127 -6.77 6.97 -12.22
CA TYR A 127 -7.88 6.22 -12.80
C TYR A 127 -9.18 7.03 -12.69
N SER A 128 -9.45 7.87 -13.70
CA SER A 128 -10.72 8.57 -13.91
C SER A 128 -11.28 9.27 -12.65
N ASN A 129 -10.41 9.80 -11.80
CA ASN A 129 -10.83 10.46 -10.55
C ASN A 129 -11.77 9.58 -9.68
N ALA A 130 -11.60 8.24 -9.76
CA ALA A 130 -12.46 7.29 -9.06
C ALA A 130 -12.42 7.50 -7.54
N PRO A 131 -13.56 7.43 -6.84
CA PRO A 131 -13.61 7.59 -5.39
C PRO A 131 -12.93 6.41 -4.69
N MET A 132 -12.13 6.73 -3.69
CA MET A 132 -11.41 5.79 -2.82
C MET A 132 -11.68 6.13 -1.35
N PRO A 133 -12.92 5.95 -0.86
CA PRO A 133 -13.30 6.31 0.50
C PRO A 133 -12.57 5.45 1.53
N PHE A 134 -12.23 6.04 2.68
CA PHE A 134 -11.48 5.40 3.77
C PHE A 134 -10.16 4.79 3.30
N MET A 135 -9.43 5.53 2.46
CA MET A 135 -8.18 5.12 1.84
C MET A 135 -7.07 4.90 2.88
N LEU A 136 -6.38 3.78 2.76
CA LEU A 136 -5.16 3.42 3.49
C LEU A 136 -4.07 3.16 2.44
N ARG A 137 -3.19 4.13 2.21
CA ARG A 137 -2.16 4.04 1.18
C ARG A 137 -1.01 3.14 1.62
N LEU A 138 -0.63 2.20 0.75
CA LEU A 138 0.40 1.20 1.02
C LEU A 138 1.76 1.55 0.41
N ASN A 139 1.78 2.23 -0.72
CA ASN A 139 3.03 2.55 -1.41
C ASN A 139 2.99 3.90 -2.13
N ARG A 140 4.17 4.33 -2.63
CA ARG A 140 4.34 5.60 -3.35
C ARG A 140 3.66 5.62 -4.73
N TRP A 141 3.34 4.47 -5.29
CA TRP A 141 2.67 4.36 -6.59
C TRP A 141 1.14 4.46 -6.50
N GLY A 142 0.61 4.70 -5.30
CA GLY A 142 -0.82 4.94 -5.08
C GLY A 142 -1.65 3.67 -4.85
N VAL A 143 -1.02 2.51 -4.66
CA VAL A 143 -1.77 1.31 -4.24
C VAL A 143 -2.26 1.50 -2.81
N ALA A 144 -3.53 1.19 -2.58
CA ALA A 144 -4.20 1.40 -1.30
C ALA A 144 -5.28 0.35 -1.04
N LEU A 145 -5.64 0.18 0.25
CA LEU A 145 -6.92 -0.39 0.65
C LEU A 145 -7.94 0.75 0.67
N HIS A 146 -9.17 0.50 0.21
CA HIS A 146 -10.25 1.50 0.28
C HIS A 146 -11.63 0.86 0.17
N GLY A 147 -12.68 1.56 0.57
CA GLY A 147 -14.06 1.10 0.37
C GLY A 147 -14.43 1.09 -1.11
N GLY A 148 -15.11 0.02 -1.55
CA GLY A 148 -15.56 -0.12 -2.93
C GLY A 148 -16.41 -1.36 -3.17
N VAL A 149 -16.74 -1.59 -4.43
CA VAL A 149 -17.49 -2.79 -4.84
C VAL A 149 -16.57 -4.02 -4.79
N VAL A 150 -17.04 -5.07 -4.12
CA VAL A 150 -16.36 -6.36 -3.94
C VAL A 150 -17.20 -7.45 -4.60
N PRO A 151 -16.99 -7.74 -5.90
CA PRO A 151 -17.83 -8.66 -6.66
C PRO A 151 -17.52 -10.14 -6.43
N GLY A 152 -16.48 -10.46 -5.64
CA GLY A 152 -16.03 -11.84 -5.36
C GLY A 152 -14.88 -12.31 -6.27
N TYR A 153 -14.33 -11.42 -7.07
CA TYR A 153 -13.17 -11.68 -7.93
C TYR A 153 -12.31 -10.43 -8.07
N PRO A 154 -11.05 -10.54 -8.55
CA PRO A 154 -10.19 -9.41 -8.85
C PRO A 154 -10.79 -8.49 -9.92
N ALA A 155 -11.06 -7.21 -9.59
CA ALA A 155 -11.71 -6.26 -10.49
C ALA A 155 -11.13 -4.84 -10.44
N SER A 156 -10.10 -4.61 -9.61
CA SER A 156 -9.49 -3.28 -9.47
C SER A 156 -8.35 -3.05 -10.47
N HIS A 157 -7.73 -1.88 -10.41
CA HIS A 157 -6.54 -1.52 -11.18
C HIS A 157 -5.28 -1.49 -10.27
N GLY A 158 -5.20 -2.43 -9.31
CA GLY A 158 -4.06 -2.60 -8.41
C GLY A 158 -4.35 -2.29 -6.94
N CYS A 159 -5.33 -1.45 -6.63
CA CYS A 159 -5.81 -1.27 -5.27
C CYS A 159 -6.57 -2.50 -4.77
N ILE A 160 -6.78 -2.59 -3.47
CA ILE A 160 -7.53 -3.67 -2.83
C ILE A 160 -8.81 -3.06 -2.26
N ARG A 161 -9.95 -3.41 -2.86
CA ARG A 161 -11.26 -2.93 -2.43
C ARG A 161 -11.78 -3.75 -1.27
N LEU A 162 -12.40 -3.06 -0.31
CA LEU A 162 -13.06 -3.60 0.87
C LEU A 162 -14.54 -3.26 0.83
N PRO A 163 -15.44 -4.07 1.42
CA PRO A 163 -16.81 -3.65 1.65
C PRO A 163 -16.85 -2.31 2.38
N MET A 164 -17.73 -1.40 1.96
CA MET A 164 -17.75 0.00 2.43
C MET A 164 -17.87 0.11 3.96
N ALA A 165 -18.79 -0.66 4.54
CA ALA A 165 -18.99 -0.65 6.01
C ALA A 165 -17.76 -1.19 6.74
N PHE A 166 -17.09 -2.20 6.17
CA PHE A 166 -15.85 -2.73 6.71
C PHE A 166 -14.72 -1.71 6.65
N ALA A 167 -14.50 -1.08 5.49
CA ALA A 167 -13.47 -0.06 5.28
C ALA A 167 -13.63 1.11 6.26
N LYS A 168 -14.88 1.59 6.46
CA LYS A 168 -15.19 2.65 7.43
C LYS A 168 -14.80 2.25 8.85
N LYS A 169 -15.16 1.02 9.28
CA LYS A 169 -14.84 0.53 10.63
C LYS A 169 -13.32 0.30 10.78
N LEU A 170 -12.67 -0.35 9.81
CA LEU A 170 -11.23 -0.60 9.80
C LEU A 170 -10.42 0.69 9.92
N TYR A 171 -10.84 1.74 9.22
CA TYR A 171 -10.18 3.05 9.24
C TYR A 171 -10.02 3.60 10.67
N GLY A 172 -10.96 3.32 11.57
CA GLY A 172 -10.88 3.71 12.99
C GLY A 172 -9.91 2.89 13.83
N TYR A 173 -9.53 1.69 13.38
CA TYR A 173 -8.67 0.78 14.14
C TYR A 173 -7.20 0.82 13.73
N VAL A 174 -6.89 1.31 12.55
CA VAL A 174 -5.52 1.33 12.01
C VAL A 174 -4.86 2.69 12.15
N ALA A 175 -3.53 2.69 12.27
CA ALA A 175 -2.69 3.88 12.27
C ALA A 175 -1.72 3.86 11.05
N THR A 176 -1.13 5.01 10.73
CA THR A 176 0.04 5.05 9.84
C THR A 176 1.19 4.27 10.49
N GLY A 177 1.91 3.49 9.70
CA GLY A 177 2.94 2.57 10.16
C GLY A 177 2.45 1.15 10.42
N ASP A 178 1.15 0.91 10.64
CA ASP A 178 0.63 -0.44 10.83
C ASP A 178 0.94 -1.33 9.62
N PRO A 179 1.41 -2.58 9.84
CA PRO A 179 1.80 -3.48 8.76
C PRO A 179 0.61 -4.10 8.04
N VAL A 180 0.71 -4.15 6.72
CA VAL A 180 -0.17 -4.88 5.81
C VAL A 180 0.66 -5.91 5.06
N LEU A 181 0.36 -7.19 5.26
CA LEU A 181 1.02 -8.33 4.63
C LEU A 181 0.14 -8.82 3.49
N VAL A 182 0.63 -8.78 2.25
CA VAL A 182 -0.08 -9.21 1.06
C VAL A 182 0.58 -10.46 0.50
N GLU A 183 -0.13 -11.56 0.45
CA GLU A 183 0.30 -12.85 -0.10
C GLU A 183 -0.48 -13.20 -1.38
N GLY A 184 0.15 -14.00 -2.28
CA GLY A 184 -0.44 -14.45 -3.54
C GLY A 184 -1.30 -15.71 -3.42
#